data_ef4295093be419acefdddc82e8bbbc00
#
_entry.id   ef4295093be419acefdddc82e8bbbc00
#
_cell.length_a   1.000
_cell.length_b   1.000
_cell.length_c   1.000
_cell.angle_alpha   90.00
_cell.angle_beta   90.00
_cell.angle_gamma   90.00
#
_symmetry.space_group_name_H-M   'P 1'
#
loop_
_entity.id
_entity.type
_entity.pdbx_description
1 polymer ?
#
loop_
_entity_poly.entity_id
_entity_poly.type
_entity_poly.pdbx_seq_one_letter_code
_entity_poly.pdbx_strand_id
1 'polypeptide(L)'
;RGLGDVYKRQVHFIMKHEQLSYYDALRYLAKKYNIEIQERELSEREKQVRSDRESMLIVNNWAQKYFTTQLYEHQEGKAAGLRYFAERGFREDTIRKFQLGYSLDQRDALYKAAIKSGYKKVFLEKTGLVIAYDNGGVNDRFRGRVIFPVHSLSGKVVAFGGRVLKKDEKTAKYVNSPESEIYHKSNELYGIYFACLL
;
A
#
# COMPACT_ATOMS: atom_id res chain seq x y z
N ARG A 1 22.08 19.18 25.97
CA ARG A 1 21.26 18.43 24.95
C ARG A 1 21.64 18.97 23.59
N GLY A 2 22.53 18.25 22.90
CA GLY A 2 23.30 18.78 21.79
C GLY A 2 22.59 18.74 20.45
N LEU A 3 23.13 19.47 19.48
CA LEU A 3 22.78 19.53 18.07
C LEU A 3 22.51 18.12 17.44
N GLY A 4 23.13 17.06 17.95
CA GLY A 4 22.92 15.69 17.50
C GLY A 4 21.48 15.14 17.70
N ASP A 5 20.72 15.62 18.68
CA ASP A 5 19.34 15.17 18.92
C ASP A 5 18.33 15.82 17.94
N VAL A 6 18.59 17.03 17.50
CA VAL A 6 17.77 17.73 16.50
C VAL A 6 17.99 17.10 15.13
N TYR A 7 19.23 16.77 14.79
CA TYR A 7 19.59 16.13 13.52
C TYR A 7 18.96 14.74 13.38
N LYS A 8 19.02 13.93 14.44
CA LYS A 8 18.37 12.61 14.47
C LYS A 8 16.87 12.70 14.26
N ARG A 9 16.21 13.73 14.81
CA ARG A 9 14.75 13.95 14.62
C ARG A 9 14.38 14.34 13.20
N GLN A 10 15.17 15.19 12.54
CA GLN A 10 14.93 15.60 11.15
C GLN A 10 15.09 14.41 10.20
N VAL A 11 16.16 13.65 10.32
CA VAL A 11 16.37 12.44 9.51
C VAL A 11 15.25 11.44 9.74
N HIS A 12 14.89 11.18 11.00
CA HIS A 12 13.79 10.26 11.35
C HIS A 12 12.43 10.71 10.80
N PHE A 13 12.15 12.02 10.82
CA PHE A 13 10.96 12.59 10.20
C PHE A 13 10.93 12.31 8.69
N ILE A 14 12.04 12.58 7.98
CA ILE A 14 12.12 12.32 6.54
C ILE A 14 12.03 10.82 6.23
N MET A 15 12.66 9.96 7.04
CA MET A 15 12.52 8.51 6.89
C MET A 15 11.04 8.07 6.93
N LYS A 16 10.29 8.58 7.88
CA LYS A 16 8.86 8.25 8.03
C LYS A 16 8.00 8.94 6.97
N HIS A 17 8.23 10.23 6.72
CA HIS A 17 7.45 11.01 5.78
C HIS A 17 7.60 10.48 4.35
N GLU A 18 8.83 10.28 3.88
CA GLU A 18 9.13 9.85 2.52
C GLU A 18 9.21 8.32 2.35
N GLN A 19 9.02 7.56 3.43
CA GLN A 19 9.21 6.10 3.45
C GLN A 19 10.61 5.69 2.95
N LEU A 20 11.62 6.41 3.43
CA LEU A 20 13.01 6.21 3.04
C LEU A 20 13.80 5.44 4.10
N SER A 21 14.88 4.76 3.68
CA SER A 21 15.89 4.27 4.60
C SER A 21 16.66 5.43 5.23
N TYR A 22 17.41 5.18 6.31
CA TYR A 22 18.24 6.20 6.95
C TYR A 22 19.19 6.89 5.97
N TYR A 23 19.88 6.12 5.15
CA TYR A 23 20.82 6.65 4.16
C TYR A 23 20.14 7.40 3.03
N ASP A 24 18.98 6.95 2.57
CA ASP A 24 18.21 7.65 1.54
C ASP A 24 17.64 8.96 2.08
N ALA A 25 17.22 9.01 3.35
CA ALA A 25 16.80 10.24 4.01
C ALA A 25 17.95 11.24 4.15
N LEU A 26 19.17 10.77 4.47
CA LEU A 26 20.36 11.61 4.47
C LEU A 26 20.67 12.17 3.08
N ARG A 27 20.63 11.35 2.04
CA ARG A 27 20.82 11.80 0.64
C ARG A 27 19.76 12.82 0.22
N TYR A 28 18.51 12.57 0.58
CA TYR A 28 17.41 13.50 0.31
C TYR A 28 17.68 14.87 0.93
N LEU A 29 18.07 14.89 2.22
CA LEU A 29 18.41 16.13 2.92
C LEU A 29 19.64 16.80 2.34
N ALA A 30 20.69 16.04 2.06
CA ALA A 30 21.93 16.56 1.46
C ALA A 30 21.65 17.22 0.10
N LYS A 31 20.87 16.56 -0.77
CA LYS A 31 20.45 17.14 -2.05
C LYS A 31 19.61 18.39 -1.86
N LYS A 32 18.67 18.38 -0.90
CA LYS A 32 17.79 19.53 -0.62
C LYS A 32 18.55 20.75 -0.12
N TYR A 33 19.60 20.55 0.66
CA TYR A 33 20.40 21.61 1.24
C TYR A 33 21.75 21.84 0.54
N ASN A 34 21.96 21.19 -0.61
CA ASN A 34 23.18 21.28 -1.42
C ASN A 34 24.47 20.95 -0.64
N ILE A 35 24.38 19.93 0.21
CA ILE A 35 25.51 19.45 1.04
C ILE A 35 26.16 18.28 0.31
N GLU A 36 27.48 18.40 0.05
CA GLU A 36 28.25 17.25 -0.44
C GLU A 36 28.41 16.20 0.65
N ILE A 37 27.97 14.98 0.36
CA ILE A 37 28.17 13.82 1.22
C ILE A 37 29.09 12.83 0.51
N GLN A 38 30.07 12.30 1.23
CA GLN A 38 30.81 11.14 0.75
C GLN A 38 29.86 9.95 0.69
N GLU A 39 29.54 9.49 -0.51
CA GLU A 39 28.67 8.34 -0.70
C GLU A 39 29.42 7.07 -0.29
N ARG A 40 28.97 6.45 0.80
CA ARG A 40 29.36 5.08 1.11
C ARG A 40 28.71 4.16 0.08
N GLU A 41 29.50 3.30 -0.54
CA GLU A 41 28.93 2.21 -1.33
C GLU A 41 28.04 1.33 -0.45
N LEU A 42 26.77 1.18 -0.90
CA LEU A 42 25.82 0.28 -0.25
C LEU A 42 26.29 -1.16 -0.46
N SER A 43 26.25 -1.97 0.57
CA SER A 43 26.42 -3.40 0.42
C SER A 43 25.35 -3.98 -0.50
N GLU A 44 25.64 -5.10 -1.16
CA GLU A 44 24.66 -5.77 -2.03
C GLU A 44 23.35 -6.10 -1.29
N ARG A 45 23.43 -6.40 -0.01
CA ARG A 45 22.24 -6.61 0.84
C ARG A 45 21.41 -5.34 1.01
N GLU A 46 22.02 -4.19 1.25
CA GLU A 46 21.32 -2.90 1.38
C GLU A 46 20.68 -2.48 0.06
N LYS A 47 21.37 -2.70 -1.08
CA LYS A 47 20.84 -2.46 -2.42
C LYS A 47 19.60 -3.35 -2.67
N GLN A 48 19.66 -4.62 -2.29
CA GLN A 48 18.55 -5.56 -2.46
C GLN A 48 17.34 -5.15 -1.62
N VAL A 49 17.52 -4.83 -0.34
CA VAL A 49 16.44 -4.37 0.55
C VAL A 49 15.76 -3.11 -0.01
N ARG A 50 16.55 -2.17 -0.52
CA ARG A 50 16.02 -0.96 -1.16
C ARG A 50 15.21 -1.27 -2.40
N SER A 51 15.73 -2.13 -3.29
CA SER A 51 15.05 -2.58 -4.50
C SER A 51 13.74 -3.31 -4.19
N ASP A 52 13.74 -4.15 -3.16
CA ASP A 52 12.55 -4.88 -2.71
C ASP A 52 11.45 -3.91 -2.19
N ARG A 53 11.83 -2.94 -1.34
CA ARG A 53 10.89 -1.92 -0.85
C ARG A 53 10.27 -1.11 -1.99
N GLU A 54 11.08 -0.69 -2.96
CA GLU A 54 10.60 0.04 -4.12
C GLU A 54 9.65 -0.82 -4.96
N SER A 55 9.99 -2.08 -5.19
CA SER A 55 9.14 -3.04 -5.90
C SER A 55 7.80 -3.26 -5.20
N MET A 56 7.79 -3.33 -3.87
CA MET A 56 6.55 -3.45 -3.07
C MET A 56 5.67 -2.21 -3.20
N LEU A 57 6.24 -1.01 -3.17
CA LEU A 57 5.50 0.24 -3.35
C LEU A 57 4.90 0.35 -4.77
N ILE A 58 5.66 -0.07 -5.79
CA ILE A 58 5.19 -0.12 -7.18
C ILE A 58 4.00 -1.08 -7.32
N VAL A 59 4.11 -2.28 -6.75
CA VAL A 59 3.03 -3.28 -6.77
C VAL A 59 1.78 -2.77 -6.05
N ASN A 60 1.93 -2.14 -4.89
CA ASN A 60 0.79 -1.56 -4.16
C ASN A 60 0.11 -0.43 -4.93
N ASN A 61 0.88 0.45 -5.57
CA ASN A 61 0.32 1.52 -6.39
C ASN A 61 -0.43 0.97 -7.60
N TRP A 62 0.09 -0.08 -8.24
CA TRP A 62 -0.63 -0.79 -9.30
C TRP A 62 -1.91 -1.44 -8.78
N ALA A 63 -1.84 -2.16 -7.67
CA ALA A 63 -3.00 -2.83 -7.07
C ALA A 63 -4.11 -1.84 -6.69
N GLN A 64 -3.75 -0.65 -6.17
CA GLN A 64 -4.71 0.41 -5.89
C GLN A 64 -5.45 0.82 -7.16
N LYS A 65 -4.74 1.08 -8.26
CA LYS A 65 -5.35 1.43 -9.54
C LYS A 65 -6.24 0.30 -10.08
N TYR A 66 -5.76 -0.94 -9.97
CA TYR A 66 -6.55 -2.13 -10.34
C TYR A 66 -7.87 -2.18 -9.56
N PHE A 67 -7.85 -2.05 -8.25
CA PHE A 67 -9.06 -2.08 -7.42
C PHE A 67 -10.02 -0.93 -7.74
N THR A 68 -9.50 0.26 -8.02
CA THR A 68 -10.32 1.41 -8.44
C THR A 68 -10.96 1.15 -9.81
N THR A 69 -10.21 0.61 -10.77
CA THR A 69 -10.74 0.19 -12.08
C THR A 69 -11.85 -0.86 -11.91
N GLN A 70 -11.64 -1.88 -11.06
CA GLN A 70 -12.68 -2.88 -10.82
C GLN A 70 -13.95 -2.26 -10.21
N LEU A 71 -13.81 -1.26 -9.34
CA LEU A 71 -14.95 -0.57 -8.74
C LEU A 71 -15.80 0.17 -9.78
N TYR A 72 -15.14 0.87 -10.71
CA TYR A 72 -15.84 1.78 -11.64
C TYR A 72 -16.18 1.15 -12.99
N GLU A 73 -15.41 0.17 -13.45
CA GLU A 73 -15.55 -0.37 -14.81
C GLU A 73 -16.19 -1.77 -14.82
N HIS A 74 -15.88 -2.61 -13.82
CA HIS A 74 -16.42 -3.97 -13.77
C HIS A 74 -17.87 -3.99 -13.27
N GLN A 75 -18.73 -4.84 -13.89
CA GLN A 75 -20.15 -4.95 -13.53
C GLN A 75 -20.38 -5.29 -12.05
N GLU A 76 -19.61 -6.25 -11.52
CA GLU A 76 -19.68 -6.64 -10.11
C GLU A 76 -19.26 -5.49 -9.17
N GLY A 77 -18.20 -4.74 -9.53
CA GLY A 77 -17.75 -3.58 -8.77
C GLY A 77 -18.81 -2.49 -8.67
N LYS A 78 -19.48 -2.20 -9.79
CA LYS A 78 -20.60 -1.24 -9.83
C LYS A 78 -21.78 -1.73 -8.98
N ALA A 79 -22.20 -2.97 -9.18
CA ALA A 79 -23.41 -3.52 -8.54
C ALA A 79 -23.21 -3.76 -7.03
N ALA A 80 -22.03 -4.14 -6.58
CA ALA A 80 -21.77 -4.44 -5.18
C ALA A 80 -20.97 -3.31 -4.48
N GLY A 81 -19.86 -2.88 -5.07
CA GLY A 81 -18.93 -1.93 -4.47
C GLY A 81 -19.49 -0.51 -4.40
N LEU A 82 -19.87 0.09 -5.54
CA LEU A 82 -20.43 1.45 -5.56
C LEU A 82 -21.74 1.53 -4.79
N ARG A 83 -22.61 0.51 -4.92
CA ARG A 83 -23.85 0.43 -4.14
C ARG A 83 -23.56 0.44 -2.64
N TYR A 84 -22.59 -0.35 -2.17
CA TYR A 84 -22.20 -0.37 -0.76
C TYR A 84 -21.78 1.02 -0.27
N PHE A 85 -20.94 1.74 -1.03
CA PHE A 85 -20.51 3.08 -0.66
C PHE A 85 -21.67 4.07 -0.64
N ALA A 86 -22.57 4.02 -1.63
CA ALA A 86 -23.77 4.86 -1.69
C ALA A 86 -24.70 4.62 -0.49
N GLU A 87 -25.01 3.35 -0.15
CA GLU A 87 -25.84 2.98 1.00
C GLU A 87 -25.23 3.42 2.35
N ARG A 88 -23.91 3.67 2.40
CA ARG A 88 -23.18 4.19 3.56
C ARG A 88 -23.01 5.70 3.56
N GLY A 89 -23.56 6.40 2.58
CA GLY A 89 -23.49 7.85 2.49
C GLY A 89 -22.14 8.39 2.02
N PHE A 90 -21.29 7.55 1.42
CA PHE A 90 -20.06 8.02 0.81
C PHE A 90 -20.37 8.83 -0.45
N ARG A 91 -19.85 10.06 -0.51
CA ARG A 91 -19.95 10.89 -1.70
C ARG A 91 -18.93 10.44 -2.74
N GLU A 92 -19.25 10.63 -4.00
CA GLU A 92 -18.40 10.26 -5.13
C GLU A 92 -17.01 10.90 -5.06
N ASP A 93 -16.94 12.19 -4.69
CA ASP A 93 -15.68 12.91 -4.49
C ASP A 93 -14.81 12.27 -3.40
N THR A 94 -15.42 11.79 -2.32
CA THR A 94 -14.73 11.08 -1.24
C THR A 94 -14.21 9.74 -1.72
N ILE A 95 -15.00 8.97 -2.46
CA ILE A 95 -14.59 7.67 -3.01
C ILE A 95 -13.36 7.85 -3.91
N ARG A 96 -13.38 8.87 -4.78
CA ARG A 96 -12.26 9.20 -5.68
C ARG A 96 -11.05 9.73 -4.93
N LYS A 97 -11.25 10.69 -4.01
CA LYS A 97 -10.17 11.30 -3.22
C LYS A 97 -9.41 10.24 -2.41
N PHE A 98 -10.11 9.33 -1.75
CA PHE A 98 -9.52 8.25 -0.96
C PHE A 98 -9.13 7.03 -1.80
N GLN A 99 -9.32 7.08 -3.13
CA GLN A 99 -8.94 6.04 -4.09
C GLN A 99 -9.53 4.67 -3.71
N LEU A 100 -10.78 4.67 -3.21
CA LEU A 100 -11.44 3.45 -2.80
C LEU A 100 -11.62 2.49 -3.99
N GLY A 101 -11.70 1.21 -3.72
CA GLY A 101 -11.73 0.19 -4.74
C GLY A 101 -12.62 -1.01 -4.41
N TYR A 102 -12.61 -1.96 -5.31
CA TYR A 102 -13.28 -3.24 -5.17
C TYR A 102 -12.39 -4.39 -5.65
N SER A 103 -12.36 -5.46 -4.91
CA SER A 103 -11.71 -6.71 -5.30
C SER A 103 -12.78 -7.73 -5.68
N LEU A 104 -12.72 -8.24 -6.90
CA LEU A 104 -13.70 -9.18 -7.44
C LEU A 104 -13.82 -10.45 -6.58
N ASP A 105 -15.00 -11.05 -6.54
CA ASP A 105 -15.24 -12.31 -5.85
C ASP A 105 -14.76 -13.52 -6.67
N GLN A 106 -13.51 -13.41 -7.14
CA GLN A 106 -12.82 -14.46 -7.87
C GLN A 106 -11.57 -14.85 -7.09
N ARG A 107 -11.19 -16.12 -7.21
CA ARG A 107 -10.11 -16.70 -6.40
C ARG A 107 -8.77 -16.00 -6.58
N ASP A 108 -8.41 -15.67 -7.82
CA ASP A 108 -7.07 -15.26 -8.25
C ASP A 108 -7.09 -14.18 -9.36
N ALA A 109 -8.14 -13.35 -9.39
CA ALA A 109 -8.30 -12.33 -10.43
C ALA A 109 -7.19 -11.28 -10.40
N LEU A 110 -6.88 -10.73 -9.21
CA LEU A 110 -5.77 -9.78 -9.03
C LEU A 110 -4.43 -10.46 -9.34
N TYR A 111 -4.20 -11.67 -8.85
CA TYR A 111 -2.98 -12.41 -9.09
C TYR A 111 -2.71 -12.57 -10.60
N LYS A 112 -3.68 -13.08 -11.35
CA LYS A 112 -3.55 -13.26 -12.81
C LYS A 112 -3.30 -11.94 -13.53
N ALA A 113 -4.02 -10.87 -13.16
CA ALA A 113 -3.82 -9.56 -13.73
C ALA A 113 -2.42 -9.01 -13.43
N ALA A 114 -1.91 -9.20 -12.20
CA ALA A 114 -0.58 -8.76 -11.80
C ALA A 114 0.52 -9.49 -12.58
N ILE A 115 0.44 -10.82 -12.69
CA ILE A 115 1.41 -11.62 -13.47
C ILE A 115 1.39 -11.22 -14.94
N LYS A 116 0.21 -11.03 -15.53
CA LYS A 116 0.07 -10.55 -16.91
C LYS A 116 0.70 -9.17 -17.12
N SER A 117 0.67 -8.33 -16.09
CA SER A 117 1.30 -6.99 -16.09
C SER A 117 2.80 -7.02 -15.77
N GLY A 118 3.41 -8.21 -15.60
CA GLY A 118 4.84 -8.38 -15.38
C GLY A 118 5.30 -8.28 -13.91
N TYR A 119 4.37 -8.22 -12.95
CA TYR A 119 4.72 -8.19 -11.52
C TYR A 119 5.11 -9.57 -11.00
N LYS A 120 6.13 -9.62 -10.14
CA LYS A 120 6.62 -10.87 -9.57
C LYS A 120 5.75 -11.32 -8.39
N LYS A 121 5.42 -12.62 -8.35
CA LYS A 121 4.63 -13.26 -7.27
C LYS A 121 5.17 -12.94 -5.88
N VAL A 122 6.49 -12.94 -5.69
CA VAL A 122 7.13 -12.67 -4.39
C VAL A 122 6.73 -11.33 -3.78
N PHE A 123 6.54 -10.29 -4.59
CA PHE A 123 6.14 -8.97 -4.07
C PHE A 123 4.64 -8.91 -3.78
N LEU A 124 3.81 -9.65 -4.50
CA LEU A 124 2.39 -9.81 -4.17
C LEU A 124 2.19 -10.53 -2.82
N GLU A 125 3.04 -11.51 -2.53
CA GLU A 125 3.07 -12.22 -1.25
C GLU A 125 3.60 -11.31 -0.11
N LYS A 126 4.75 -10.66 -0.31
CA LYS A 126 5.36 -9.75 0.67
C LYS A 126 4.44 -8.59 1.07
N THR A 127 3.66 -8.05 0.13
CA THR A 127 2.67 -6.99 0.39
C THR A 127 1.35 -7.52 0.94
N GLY A 128 1.18 -8.85 0.95
CA GLY A 128 -0.04 -9.51 1.40
C GLY A 128 -1.25 -9.28 0.50
N LEU A 129 -1.04 -8.97 -0.77
CA LEU A 129 -2.12 -8.90 -1.77
C LEU A 129 -2.65 -10.29 -2.10
N VAL A 130 -1.79 -11.30 -2.06
CA VAL A 130 -2.14 -12.70 -2.27
C VAL A 130 -1.69 -13.57 -1.11
N ILE A 131 -2.30 -14.75 -1.00
CA ILE A 131 -1.94 -15.83 -0.08
C ILE A 131 -1.50 -17.01 -0.93
N ALA A 132 -0.24 -17.42 -0.80
CA ALA A 132 0.26 -18.63 -1.40
C ALA A 132 0.10 -19.81 -0.43
N TYR A 133 -0.15 -20.98 -0.97
CA TYR A 133 -0.28 -22.24 -0.24
C TYR A 133 0.81 -23.21 -0.67
N ASP A 134 1.17 -24.14 0.20
CA ASP A 134 2.23 -25.14 -0.03
C ASP A 134 1.98 -26.03 -1.26
N ASN A 135 0.71 -26.21 -1.62
CA ASN A 135 0.30 -26.95 -2.83
C ASN A 135 0.45 -26.13 -4.14
N GLY A 136 1.09 -24.97 -4.09
CA GLY A 136 1.28 -24.05 -5.24
C GLY A 136 0.07 -23.19 -5.58
N GLY A 137 -1.07 -23.36 -4.89
CA GLY A 137 -2.26 -22.53 -5.09
C GLY A 137 -2.05 -21.10 -4.62
N VAL A 138 -2.74 -20.16 -5.25
CA VAL A 138 -2.74 -18.73 -4.88
C VAL A 138 -4.17 -18.23 -4.77
N ASN A 139 -4.46 -17.47 -3.73
CA ASN A 139 -5.74 -16.78 -3.56
C ASN A 139 -5.51 -15.29 -3.34
N ASP A 140 -6.40 -14.47 -3.91
CA ASP A 140 -6.46 -13.05 -3.61
C ASP A 140 -6.93 -12.85 -2.16
N ARG A 141 -6.13 -12.13 -1.34
CA ARG A 141 -6.45 -11.90 0.08
C ARG A 141 -7.75 -11.12 0.27
N PHE A 142 -8.02 -10.20 -0.63
CA PHE A 142 -9.14 -9.26 -0.51
C PHE A 142 -10.35 -9.64 -1.35
N ARG A 143 -10.45 -10.87 -1.81
CA ARG A 143 -11.55 -11.36 -2.65
C ARG A 143 -12.93 -10.97 -2.12
N GLY A 144 -13.83 -10.43 -2.99
CA GLY A 144 -15.20 -10.06 -2.68
C GLY A 144 -15.35 -8.91 -1.68
N ARG A 145 -14.39 -7.97 -1.64
CA ARG A 145 -14.32 -6.90 -0.64
C ARG A 145 -14.26 -5.52 -1.28
N VAL A 146 -14.88 -4.54 -0.62
CA VAL A 146 -14.53 -3.13 -0.84
C VAL A 146 -13.18 -2.84 -0.20
N ILE A 147 -12.38 -2.01 -0.87
CA ILE A 147 -10.98 -1.78 -0.56
C ILE A 147 -10.76 -0.35 -0.12
N PHE A 148 -10.00 -0.20 0.95
CA PHE A 148 -9.56 1.04 1.55
C PHE A 148 -8.02 1.09 1.51
N PRO A 149 -7.41 1.81 0.55
CA PRO A 149 -5.96 1.95 0.50
C PRO A 149 -5.45 2.74 1.70
N VAL A 150 -4.37 2.27 2.31
CA VAL A 150 -3.66 2.98 3.38
C VAL A 150 -2.50 3.74 2.76
N HIS A 151 -2.48 5.05 2.96
CA HIS A 151 -1.44 5.93 2.44
C HIS A 151 -0.50 6.35 3.56
N SER A 152 0.79 6.35 3.28
CA SER A 152 1.80 7.00 4.12
C SER A 152 1.62 8.53 4.13
N LEU A 153 2.33 9.24 4.98
CA LEU A 153 2.36 10.70 5.00
C LEU A 153 2.75 11.32 3.65
N SER A 154 3.59 10.64 2.87
CA SER A 154 4.00 11.08 1.51
C SER A 154 3.02 10.68 0.40
N GLY A 155 1.89 10.06 0.73
CA GLY A 155 0.88 9.64 -0.24
C GLY A 155 1.17 8.33 -0.97
N LYS A 156 2.20 7.59 -0.58
CA LYS A 156 2.47 6.26 -1.14
C LYS A 156 1.51 5.23 -0.56
N VAL A 157 0.97 4.35 -1.40
CA VAL A 157 0.11 3.25 -0.94
C VAL A 157 0.96 2.17 -0.30
N VAL A 158 0.83 2.00 1.00
CA VAL A 158 1.66 1.06 1.80
C VAL A 158 0.91 -0.22 2.17
N ALA A 159 -0.42 -0.18 2.24
CA ALA A 159 -1.24 -1.32 2.62
C ALA A 159 -2.69 -1.16 2.14
N PHE A 160 -3.52 -2.15 2.43
CA PHE A 160 -4.95 -2.15 2.15
C PHE A 160 -5.75 -2.69 3.34
N GLY A 161 -6.93 -2.12 3.55
CA GLY A 161 -8.00 -2.70 4.33
C GLY A 161 -9.12 -3.17 3.40
N GLY A 162 -9.72 -4.32 3.70
CA GLY A 162 -10.82 -4.85 2.92
C GLY A 162 -12.01 -5.24 3.79
N ARG A 163 -13.23 -4.82 3.42
CA ARG A 163 -14.47 -5.21 4.09
C ARG A 163 -15.30 -6.10 3.17
N VAL A 164 -15.66 -7.30 3.66
CA VAL A 164 -16.52 -8.22 2.92
C VAL A 164 -17.94 -7.68 2.83
N LEU A 165 -18.59 -7.85 1.69
CA LEU A 165 -19.97 -7.42 1.47
C LEU A 165 -21.00 -8.53 1.75
N LYS A 166 -20.65 -9.78 1.46
CA LYS A 166 -21.50 -10.93 1.77
C LYS A 166 -21.53 -11.21 3.27
N LYS A 167 -22.72 -11.47 3.81
CA LYS A 167 -22.86 -11.98 5.17
C LYS A 167 -22.55 -13.47 5.16
N ASP A 168 -21.36 -13.81 5.63
CA ASP A 168 -20.95 -15.19 5.88
C ASP A 168 -20.30 -15.23 7.27
N GLU A 169 -20.85 -16.03 8.18
CA GLU A 169 -20.37 -16.14 9.56
C GLU A 169 -18.95 -16.70 9.66
N LYS A 170 -18.50 -17.44 8.64
CA LYS A 170 -17.17 -18.04 8.60
C LYS A 170 -16.10 -17.09 8.05
N THR A 171 -16.50 -15.98 7.43
CA THR A 171 -15.57 -15.04 6.78
C THR A 171 -15.35 -13.79 7.63
N ALA A 172 -14.09 -13.48 7.96
CA ALA A 172 -13.75 -12.27 8.69
C ALA A 172 -14.29 -11.02 7.99
N LYS A 173 -15.08 -10.21 8.72
CA LYS A 173 -15.73 -9.00 8.21
C LYS A 173 -14.72 -8.00 7.66
N TYR A 174 -13.59 -7.83 8.34
CA TYR A 174 -12.49 -6.96 7.94
C TYR A 174 -11.19 -7.74 7.84
N VAL A 175 -10.40 -7.44 6.83
CA VAL A 175 -9.06 -8.00 6.62
C VAL A 175 -8.14 -6.84 6.27
N ASN A 176 -6.95 -6.80 6.85
CA ASN A 176 -5.89 -5.85 6.52
C ASN A 176 -4.70 -6.56 5.88
N SER A 177 -3.86 -5.77 5.19
CA SER A 177 -2.52 -6.23 4.82
C SER A 177 -1.75 -6.66 6.08
N PRO A 178 -0.91 -7.69 5.99
CA PRO A 178 0.01 -8.05 7.08
C PRO A 178 1.09 -6.97 7.25
N GLU A 179 1.80 -7.03 8.37
CA GLU A 179 3.04 -6.27 8.57
C GLU A 179 4.05 -6.59 7.47
N SER A 180 4.77 -5.59 7.02
CA SER A 180 5.78 -5.75 5.96
C SER A 180 6.88 -4.70 6.08
N GLU A 181 7.90 -4.78 5.21
CA GLU A 181 8.98 -3.80 5.17
C GLU A 181 8.52 -2.36 4.85
N ILE A 182 7.32 -2.20 4.28
CA ILE A 182 6.74 -0.89 3.92
C ILE A 182 5.52 -0.51 4.75
N TYR A 183 5.01 -1.40 5.61
CA TYR A 183 3.80 -1.16 6.39
C TYR A 183 3.91 -1.71 7.81
N HIS A 184 3.71 -0.82 8.78
CA HIS A 184 3.54 -1.16 10.19
C HIS A 184 2.26 -0.51 10.70
N LYS A 185 1.26 -1.32 11.03
CA LYS A 185 -0.09 -0.87 11.39
C LYS A 185 -0.10 0.16 12.53
N SER A 186 0.79 0.01 13.50
CA SER A 186 0.92 0.95 14.63
C SER A 186 1.49 2.31 14.24
N ASN A 187 2.13 2.42 13.08
CA ASN A 187 2.79 3.64 12.61
C ASN A 187 1.96 4.45 11.61
N GLU A 188 0.88 3.86 11.10
CA GLU A 188 0.07 4.46 10.03
C GLU A 188 -1.32 4.87 10.56
N LEU A 189 -1.66 6.13 10.37
CA LEU A 189 -3.00 6.64 10.65
C LEU A 189 -3.78 6.76 9.34
N TYR A 190 -4.88 6.01 9.22
CA TYR A 190 -5.71 6.03 8.02
C TYR A 190 -6.22 7.45 7.72
N GLY A 191 -6.04 7.89 6.49
CA GLY A 191 -6.52 9.21 6.03
C GLY A 191 -5.61 10.39 6.35
N ILE A 192 -4.50 10.21 7.09
CA ILE A 192 -3.60 11.31 7.48
C ILE A 192 -3.07 12.10 6.26
N TYR A 193 -2.72 11.41 5.18
CA TYR A 193 -2.26 12.05 3.94
C TYR A 193 -3.28 13.06 3.40
N PHE A 194 -4.54 12.66 3.36
CA PHE A 194 -5.62 13.52 2.85
C PHE A 194 -6.01 14.64 3.82
N ALA A 195 -5.81 14.44 5.11
CA ALA A 195 -6.01 15.47 6.13
C ALA A 195 -4.94 16.56 6.08
N CYS A 196 -3.70 16.21 5.69
CA CYS A 196 -2.61 17.19 5.51
C CYS A 196 -2.73 18.01 4.21
N LEU A 197 -3.65 17.67 3.30
CA LEU A 197 -3.91 18.40 2.06
C LEU A 197 -5.07 19.42 2.18
N LEU A 198 -5.69 19.52 3.35
CA LEU A 198 -6.73 20.49 3.69
C LEU A 198 -6.12 21.71 4.33
#